data_33884a48d2bc12361d29a6d0a44c60bc
#
_entry.id   33884a48d2bc12361d29a6d0a44c60bc
#
_cell.length_a   1.000
_cell.length_b   1.000
_cell.length_c   1.000
_cell.angle_alpha   90.00
_cell.angle_beta   90.00
_cell.angle_gamma   90.00
#
_symmetry.space_group_name_H-M   'P 1'
#
loop_
_entity.id
_entity.type
_entity.pdbx_description
1 polymer ?
#
loop_
_entity_poly.entity_id
_entity_poly.type
_entity_poly.pdbx_seq_one_letter_code
_entity_poly.pdbx_strand_id
1 'polypeptide(L)'
;MMRRVAAILACVLAWVFALAQDYTFSNHNIVPFSLNPAQVGAANTIRIGANYRMQWPTLVNNYHTFRLSYDMNVYKQMCSVGAFYSYDQMSDVYKVNEAGVAYAHTIKCADNHFVRLGLQGSVFFNFVDLNSLTFGDQYSGTGAITPKSVENFESGSRTFFDFAVGASYVFQNHLTVGFAVYHVAQPDNGFVRGTQVLHRKYVGHVNFIQDLKLSHGLRSKGFSDNYFFANLTYQQQADFKQAYIGAGVCFQPIILGVSFKTDVQEVHTVSFMLGGYYKGFQLYYIFDLFTSHKKNGSWSNEISFIYTLPHKKKDLCPVVYW
;
A
#
# COMPACT_ATOMS: atom_id res chain seq x y z
N MET A 1 39.05 25.70 11.93
CA MET A 1 39.08 25.07 10.61
C MET A 1 38.55 23.62 10.66
N MET A 2 39.07 22.75 11.52
CA MET A 2 38.62 21.34 11.67
C MET A 2 37.10 21.15 11.94
N ARG A 3 36.46 22.00 12.77
CA ARG A 3 35.00 21.89 13.04
C ARG A 3 34.13 22.22 11.81
N ARG A 4 34.57 23.12 10.92
CA ARG A 4 33.86 23.41 9.67
C ARG A 4 34.02 22.27 8.65
N VAL A 5 35.20 21.66 8.58
CA VAL A 5 35.48 20.52 7.71
C VAL A 5 34.67 19.30 8.18
N ALA A 6 34.60 19.06 9.51
CA ALA A 6 33.79 17.96 10.07
C ALA A 6 32.27 18.19 9.84
N ALA A 7 31.79 19.42 9.89
CA ALA A 7 30.40 19.76 9.58
C ALA A 7 30.07 19.53 8.08
N ILE A 8 30.99 19.94 7.19
CA ILE A 8 30.85 19.71 5.74
C ILE A 8 30.88 18.19 5.43
N LEU A 9 31.80 17.44 6.06
CA LEU A 9 31.86 15.99 5.91
C LEU A 9 30.58 15.29 6.46
N ALA A 10 30.03 15.78 7.58
CA ALA A 10 28.78 15.28 8.13
C ALA A 10 27.57 15.60 7.23
N CYS A 11 27.53 16.78 6.60
CA CYS A 11 26.51 17.11 5.62
C CYS A 11 26.64 16.28 4.34
N VAL A 12 27.86 16.05 3.84
CA VAL A 12 28.09 15.19 2.65
C VAL A 12 27.76 13.72 2.93
N LEU A 13 28.01 13.24 4.15
CA LEU A 13 27.63 11.88 4.58
C LEU A 13 26.10 11.74 4.81
N ALA A 14 25.40 12.80 5.16
CA ALA A 14 23.94 12.81 5.32
C ALA A 14 23.19 12.74 3.98
N TRP A 15 23.83 13.08 2.87
CA TRP A 15 23.24 13.02 1.52
C TRP A 15 23.10 11.60 0.95
N VAL A 16 23.70 10.59 1.58
CA VAL A 16 23.80 9.24 1.02
C VAL A 16 22.55 8.38 1.25
N PHE A 17 21.54 8.81 2.04
CA PHE A 17 20.45 7.93 2.49
C PHE A 17 19.02 8.43 2.25
N ALA A 18 18.79 9.33 1.32
CA ALA A 18 17.41 9.65 0.91
C ALA A 18 16.92 8.63 -0.11
N LEU A 19 16.65 7.39 0.33
CA LEU A 19 16.01 6.38 -0.49
C LEU A 19 14.50 6.69 -0.55
N ALA A 20 14.00 6.96 -1.75
CA ALA A 20 12.56 7.09 -1.97
C ALA A 20 11.88 5.75 -1.69
N GLN A 21 10.93 5.75 -0.76
CA GLN A 21 10.11 4.60 -0.41
C GLN A 21 8.76 4.72 -1.11
N ASP A 22 8.20 3.60 -1.53
CA ASP A 22 6.82 3.59 -2.00
C ASP A 22 5.85 3.91 -0.86
N TYR A 23 4.74 4.55 -1.23
CA TYR A 23 3.62 4.71 -0.31
C TYR A 23 3.06 3.35 0.13
N THR A 24 2.55 3.28 1.36
CA THR A 24 1.93 2.07 1.91
C THR A 24 0.62 2.40 2.60
N PHE A 25 -0.37 1.52 2.48
CA PHE A 25 -1.60 1.60 3.27
C PHE A 25 -1.42 0.97 4.65
N SER A 26 -2.28 1.36 5.59
CA SER A 26 -2.22 0.84 6.95
C SER A 26 -2.68 -0.61 7.04
N ASN A 27 -3.67 -0.98 6.22
CA ASN A 27 -4.13 -2.36 6.12
C ASN A 27 -4.02 -2.86 4.67
N HIS A 28 -3.01 -3.69 4.43
CA HIS A 28 -2.75 -4.27 3.12
C HIS A 28 -3.86 -5.21 2.63
N ASN A 29 -4.69 -5.75 3.54
CA ASN A 29 -5.71 -6.72 3.17
C ASN A 29 -6.95 -6.07 2.54
N ILE A 30 -7.18 -4.79 2.81
CA ILE A 30 -8.28 -4.03 2.19
C ILE A 30 -8.00 -3.77 0.71
N VAL A 31 -6.71 -3.71 0.32
CA VAL A 31 -6.26 -3.48 -1.07
C VAL A 31 -5.31 -4.60 -1.50
N PRO A 32 -5.77 -5.85 -1.62
CA PRO A 32 -4.91 -7.03 -1.68
C PRO A 32 -4.00 -7.07 -2.90
N PHE A 33 -4.42 -6.56 -4.06
CA PHE A 33 -3.53 -6.57 -5.22
C PHE A 33 -2.51 -5.41 -5.25
N SER A 34 -2.56 -4.48 -4.28
CA SER A 34 -1.44 -3.58 -4.00
C SER A 34 -0.33 -4.27 -3.19
N LEU A 35 -0.67 -5.37 -2.53
CA LEU A 35 0.26 -6.21 -1.80
C LEU A 35 0.93 -7.27 -2.70
N ASN A 36 0.14 -7.86 -3.61
CA ASN A 36 0.60 -8.91 -4.51
C ASN A 36 -0.29 -8.96 -5.76
N PRO A 37 0.26 -8.82 -6.98
CA PRO A 37 -0.50 -8.92 -8.23
C PRO A 37 -1.31 -10.23 -8.36
N ALA A 38 -0.84 -11.33 -7.76
CA ALA A 38 -1.56 -12.60 -7.76
C ALA A 38 -2.90 -12.56 -6.98
N GLN A 39 -3.15 -11.49 -6.20
CA GLN A 39 -4.40 -11.31 -5.45
C GLN A 39 -5.49 -10.60 -6.26
N VAL A 40 -5.22 -10.14 -7.49
CA VAL A 40 -6.23 -9.51 -8.32
C VAL A 40 -7.39 -10.48 -8.59
N GLY A 41 -8.64 -10.04 -8.38
CA GLY A 41 -9.85 -10.85 -8.55
C GLY A 41 -9.98 -12.04 -7.59
N ALA A 42 -9.21 -12.06 -6.47
CA ALA A 42 -9.23 -13.15 -5.51
C ALA A 42 -10.56 -13.28 -4.75
N ALA A 43 -11.37 -12.24 -4.71
CA ALA A 43 -12.68 -12.25 -4.07
C ALA A 43 -13.77 -12.96 -4.88
N ASN A 44 -13.49 -13.44 -6.10
CA ASN A 44 -14.47 -14.06 -7.02
C ASN A 44 -15.73 -13.22 -7.28
N THR A 45 -15.60 -11.91 -7.12
CA THR A 45 -16.65 -10.91 -7.34
C THR A 45 -16.10 -9.81 -8.22
N ILE A 46 -16.95 -8.93 -8.72
CA ILE A 46 -16.51 -7.63 -9.20
C ILE A 46 -16.32 -6.76 -7.97
N ARG A 47 -15.14 -6.19 -7.81
CA ARG A 47 -14.78 -5.35 -6.68
C ARG A 47 -14.32 -3.98 -7.17
N ILE A 48 -14.87 -2.94 -6.55
CA ILE A 48 -14.46 -1.55 -6.74
C ILE A 48 -14.01 -1.06 -5.37
N GLY A 49 -12.81 -0.50 -5.29
CA GLY A 49 -12.24 0.02 -4.07
C GLY A 49 -11.80 1.47 -4.22
N ALA A 50 -12.06 2.28 -3.20
CA ALA A 50 -11.53 3.63 -3.06
C ALA A 50 -10.88 3.74 -1.67
N ASN A 51 -9.60 4.10 -1.63
CA ASN A 51 -8.83 4.19 -0.41
C ASN A 51 -8.21 5.58 -0.32
N TYR A 52 -8.28 6.18 0.84
CA TYR A 52 -7.63 7.45 1.15
C TYR A 52 -6.90 7.36 2.47
N ARG A 53 -5.64 7.72 2.48
CA ARG A 53 -4.80 7.78 3.67
C ARG A 53 -4.20 9.17 3.83
N MET A 54 -4.32 9.69 5.03
CA MET A 54 -3.63 10.92 5.47
C MET A 54 -2.65 10.55 6.57
N GLN A 55 -1.35 10.74 6.30
CA GLN A 55 -0.29 10.39 7.23
C GLN A 55 0.36 11.66 7.79
N TRP A 56 0.51 11.70 9.12
CA TRP A 56 1.13 12.79 9.87
C TRP A 56 0.53 14.18 9.63
N PRO A 57 -0.80 14.35 9.80
CA PRO A 57 -1.47 15.63 9.50
C PRO A 57 -1.00 16.81 10.34
N THR A 58 -0.34 16.56 11.47
CA THR A 58 0.20 17.59 12.35
C THR A 58 1.62 18.04 11.95
N LEU A 59 2.26 17.37 11.01
CA LEU A 59 3.57 17.74 10.51
C LEU A 59 3.45 18.62 9.27
N VAL A 60 4.43 19.49 9.07
CA VAL A 60 4.52 20.34 7.86
C VAL A 60 4.59 19.48 6.59
N ASN A 61 5.28 18.34 6.68
CA ASN A 61 5.40 17.36 5.60
C ASN A 61 4.38 16.21 5.81
N ASN A 62 3.11 16.49 5.58
CA ASN A 62 2.06 15.46 5.57
C ASN A 62 2.03 14.71 4.24
N TYR A 63 1.46 13.49 4.27
CA TYR A 63 1.28 12.65 3.09
C TYR A 63 -0.20 12.40 2.87
N HIS A 64 -0.61 12.50 1.62
CA HIS A 64 -1.95 12.19 1.15
C HIS A 64 -1.86 11.13 0.06
N THR A 65 -2.36 9.94 0.34
CA THR A 65 -2.38 8.84 -0.61
C THR A 65 -3.82 8.50 -0.94
N PHE A 66 -4.14 8.45 -2.22
CA PHE A 66 -5.44 8.03 -2.73
C PHE A 66 -5.27 6.89 -3.72
N ARG A 67 -6.15 5.89 -3.70
CA ARG A 67 -6.17 4.80 -4.67
C ARG A 67 -7.59 4.43 -5.05
N LEU A 68 -7.84 4.36 -6.35
CA LEU A 68 -8.98 3.70 -6.95
C LEU A 68 -8.55 2.35 -7.50
N SER A 69 -9.36 1.34 -7.32
CA SER A 69 -9.10 0.00 -7.83
C SER A 69 -10.37 -0.66 -8.33
N TYR A 70 -10.20 -1.44 -9.37
CA TYR A 70 -11.23 -2.31 -9.94
C TYR A 70 -10.61 -3.67 -10.19
N ASP A 71 -11.25 -4.73 -9.73
CA ASP A 71 -10.81 -6.08 -10.04
C ASP A 71 -11.99 -7.02 -10.23
N MET A 72 -11.81 -8.01 -11.10
CA MET A 72 -12.83 -9.00 -11.40
C MET A 72 -12.22 -10.32 -11.85
N ASN A 73 -12.97 -11.37 -11.66
CA ASN A 73 -12.69 -12.66 -12.24
C ASN A 73 -13.38 -12.78 -13.60
N VAL A 74 -12.68 -13.20 -14.65
CA VAL A 74 -13.16 -13.12 -16.03
C VAL A 74 -13.67 -14.46 -16.56
N TYR A 75 -12.88 -15.52 -16.46
CA TYR A 75 -13.20 -16.78 -17.13
C TYR A 75 -13.10 -17.95 -16.17
N LYS A 76 -14.25 -18.63 -15.94
CA LYS A 76 -14.37 -19.83 -15.08
C LYS A 76 -13.48 -19.77 -13.82
N GLN A 77 -13.25 -18.54 -13.36
CA GLN A 77 -12.40 -18.18 -12.20
C GLN A 77 -10.92 -18.56 -12.31
N MET A 78 -10.47 -18.98 -13.49
CA MET A 78 -9.06 -19.24 -13.72
C MET A 78 -8.27 -17.96 -14.05
N CYS A 79 -8.94 -16.97 -14.64
CA CYS A 79 -8.33 -15.71 -15.06
C CYS A 79 -8.98 -14.53 -14.36
N SER A 80 -8.19 -13.63 -13.82
CA SER A 80 -8.64 -12.42 -13.16
C SER A 80 -7.90 -11.23 -13.72
N VAL A 81 -8.58 -10.08 -13.79
CA VAL A 81 -8.02 -8.82 -14.25
C VAL A 81 -8.35 -7.71 -13.27
N GLY A 82 -7.51 -6.71 -13.23
CA GLY A 82 -7.75 -5.52 -12.44
C GLY A 82 -7.07 -4.31 -13.05
N ALA A 83 -7.54 -3.14 -12.65
CA ALA A 83 -6.96 -1.86 -12.98
C ALA A 83 -6.95 -0.96 -11.76
N PHE A 84 -6.02 -0.05 -11.68
CA PHE A 84 -5.95 0.89 -10.58
C PHE A 84 -5.34 2.22 -11.01
N TYR A 85 -5.67 3.22 -10.24
CA TYR A 85 -5.03 4.52 -10.26
C TYR A 85 -4.69 4.91 -8.82
N SER A 86 -3.48 5.38 -8.60
CA SER A 86 -3.02 5.87 -7.30
C SER A 86 -2.43 7.26 -7.45
N TYR A 87 -2.69 8.08 -6.47
CA TYR A 87 -2.11 9.41 -6.30
C TYR A 87 -1.50 9.49 -4.91
N ASP A 88 -0.22 9.83 -4.85
CA ASP A 88 0.50 10.06 -3.62
C ASP A 88 1.15 11.43 -3.64
N GLN A 89 0.93 12.20 -2.58
CA GLN A 89 1.44 13.56 -2.44
C GLN A 89 2.19 13.66 -1.12
N MET A 90 3.46 14.06 -1.20
CA MET A 90 4.27 14.41 -0.07
C MET A 90 4.36 15.93 0.01
N SER A 91 3.65 16.53 0.97
CA SER A 91 3.52 17.99 1.04
C SER A 91 2.99 18.55 -0.29
N ASP A 92 3.32 19.79 -0.63
CA ASP A 92 2.99 20.36 -1.95
C ASP A 92 4.11 20.18 -2.97
N VAL A 93 5.23 19.57 -2.57
CA VAL A 93 6.46 19.50 -3.35
C VAL A 93 6.51 18.32 -4.30
N TYR A 94 6.18 17.12 -3.82
CA TYR A 94 6.36 15.89 -4.59
C TYR A 94 5.06 15.15 -4.77
N LYS A 95 4.73 14.83 -6.03
CA LYS A 95 3.50 14.15 -6.41
C LYS A 95 3.82 12.96 -7.30
N VAL A 96 3.24 11.81 -6.98
CA VAL A 96 3.34 10.56 -7.74
C VAL A 96 1.94 10.17 -8.21
N ASN A 97 1.78 9.96 -9.51
CA ASN A 97 0.62 9.35 -10.08
C ASN A 97 1.03 8.01 -10.68
N GLU A 98 0.31 6.97 -10.34
CA GLU A 98 0.52 5.63 -10.88
C GLU A 98 -0.80 5.10 -11.44
N ALA A 99 -0.79 4.68 -12.71
CA ALA A 99 -1.91 3.97 -13.32
C ALA A 99 -1.42 2.60 -13.79
N GLY A 100 -2.17 1.55 -13.49
CA GLY A 100 -1.73 0.21 -13.83
C GLY A 100 -2.86 -0.78 -14.05
N VAL A 101 -2.48 -1.89 -14.68
CA VAL A 101 -3.32 -3.05 -14.92
C VAL A 101 -2.65 -4.29 -14.37
N ALA A 102 -3.44 -5.24 -13.90
CA ALA A 102 -2.95 -6.49 -13.36
C ALA A 102 -3.75 -7.68 -13.93
N TYR A 103 -3.05 -8.80 -14.08
CA TYR A 103 -3.61 -10.07 -14.48
C TYR A 103 -3.17 -11.15 -13.51
N ALA A 104 -4.08 -12.05 -13.13
CA ALA A 104 -3.72 -13.24 -12.39
C ALA A 104 -4.35 -14.48 -12.99
N HIS A 105 -3.58 -15.57 -12.96
CA HIS A 105 -4.02 -16.90 -13.37
C HIS A 105 -4.05 -17.83 -12.18
N THR A 106 -5.17 -18.55 -12.01
CA THR A 106 -5.37 -19.51 -10.93
C THR A 106 -5.25 -20.92 -11.47
N ILE A 107 -4.40 -21.72 -10.86
CA ILE A 107 -4.15 -23.13 -11.20
C ILE A 107 -4.64 -24.00 -10.04
N LYS A 108 -5.56 -24.89 -10.29
CA LYS A 108 -5.97 -25.91 -9.32
C LYS A 108 -4.93 -27.04 -9.35
N CYS A 109 -4.17 -27.20 -8.26
CA CYS A 109 -3.15 -28.26 -8.15
C CYS A 109 -3.72 -29.55 -7.58
N ALA A 110 -4.65 -29.46 -6.62
CA ALA A 110 -5.36 -30.55 -6.02
C ALA A 110 -6.70 -30.06 -5.45
N ASP A 111 -7.47 -30.93 -4.82
CA ASP A 111 -8.68 -30.50 -4.12
C ASP A 111 -8.30 -29.58 -2.97
N ASN A 112 -8.89 -28.36 -2.99
CA ASN A 112 -8.62 -27.27 -2.03
C ASN A 112 -7.20 -26.69 -2.07
N HIS A 113 -6.39 -27.01 -3.11
CA HIS A 113 -5.03 -26.49 -3.30
C HIS A 113 -4.94 -25.69 -4.59
N PHE A 114 -4.66 -24.40 -4.49
CA PHE A 114 -4.61 -23.51 -5.64
C PHE A 114 -3.33 -22.67 -5.63
N VAL A 115 -2.74 -22.50 -6.79
CA VAL A 115 -1.63 -21.57 -7.02
C VAL A 115 -2.13 -20.45 -7.91
N ARG A 116 -1.84 -19.23 -7.55
CA ARG A 116 -2.15 -18.04 -8.34
C ARG A 116 -0.85 -17.37 -8.74
N LEU A 117 -0.74 -17.03 -10.03
CA LEU A 117 0.39 -16.30 -10.59
C LEU A 117 -0.12 -14.96 -11.09
N GLY A 118 0.55 -13.87 -10.76
CA GLY A 118 0.13 -12.51 -11.08
C GLY A 118 1.21 -11.72 -11.79
N LEU A 119 0.76 -10.89 -12.73
CA LEU A 119 1.57 -9.92 -13.45
C LEU A 119 0.90 -8.55 -13.34
N GLN A 120 1.69 -7.49 -13.20
CA GLN A 120 1.20 -6.10 -13.20
C GLN A 120 2.12 -5.26 -14.07
N GLY A 121 1.52 -4.37 -14.84
CA GLY A 121 2.21 -3.29 -15.54
C GLY A 121 1.62 -1.97 -15.15
N SER A 122 2.47 -0.99 -14.87
CA SER A 122 2.05 0.36 -14.50
C SER A 122 2.89 1.44 -15.18
N VAL A 123 2.33 2.62 -15.24
CA VAL A 123 3.00 3.84 -15.67
C VAL A 123 2.97 4.84 -14.53
N PHE A 124 4.12 5.43 -14.26
CA PHE A 124 4.31 6.47 -13.26
C PHE A 124 4.47 7.83 -13.93
N PHE A 125 3.84 8.84 -13.31
CA PHE A 125 3.98 10.25 -13.65
C PHE A 125 4.35 10.99 -12.37
N ASN A 126 5.64 11.19 -12.16
CA ASN A 126 6.16 11.88 -10.99
C ASN A 126 6.36 13.36 -11.32
N PHE A 127 6.02 14.20 -10.38
CA PHE A 127 6.18 15.64 -10.50
C PHE A 127 6.80 16.19 -9.23
N VAL A 128 7.79 17.08 -9.38
CA VAL A 128 8.38 17.85 -8.28
C VAL A 128 8.24 19.34 -8.56
N ASP A 129 7.65 20.06 -7.61
CA ASP A 129 7.54 21.53 -7.64
C ASP A 129 8.53 22.14 -6.64
N LEU A 130 9.66 22.56 -7.17
CA LEU A 130 10.72 23.17 -6.38
C LEU A 130 10.42 24.65 -6.06
N ASN A 131 9.47 25.29 -6.78
CA ASN A 131 9.10 26.68 -6.54
C ASN A 131 8.30 26.87 -5.23
N SER A 132 7.75 25.80 -4.68
CA SER A 132 7.07 25.82 -3.37
C SER A 132 8.04 25.78 -2.19
N LEU A 133 9.34 25.58 -2.44
CA LEU A 133 10.37 25.55 -1.41
C LEU A 133 10.96 26.93 -1.15
N THR A 134 11.37 27.15 0.10
CA THR A 134 12.13 28.33 0.49
C THR A 134 13.58 27.93 0.69
N PHE A 135 14.48 28.50 -0.06
CA PHE A 135 15.91 28.21 -0.03
C PHE A 135 16.67 29.17 0.91
N GLY A 136 17.85 28.75 1.34
CA GLY A 136 18.64 29.48 2.30
C GLY A 136 19.08 30.89 1.84
N ASP A 137 19.24 31.10 0.53
CA ASP A 137 19.57 32.39 -0.09
C ASP A 137 18.43 33.42 -0.01
N GLN A 138 17.18 32.94 0.21
CA GLN A 138 16.02 33.81 0.38
C GLN A 138 15.93 34.45 1.79
N TYR A 139 16.67 33.90 2.77
CA TYR A 139 16.71 34.45 4.11
C TYR A 139 17.75 35.60 4.19
N SER A 140 17.29 36.80 4.46
CA SER A 140 18.19 37.93 4.81
C SER A 140 18.68 37.77 6.25
N GLY A 141 19.82 38.44 6.57
CA GLY A 141 20.33 38.49 7.94
C GLY A 141 19.36 39.09 8.97
N THR A 142 18.30 39.75 8.53
CA THR A 142 17.19 40.28 9.33
C THR A 142 16.00 39.36 9.44
N GLY A 143 16.06 38.13 8.84
CA GLY A 143 14.97 37.16 8.81
C GLY A 143 13.90 37.42 7.74
N ALA A 144 14.03 38.45 6.91
CA ALA A 144 13.11 38.68 5.80
C ALA A 144 13.32 37.66 4.69
N ILE A 145 12.24 37.20 4.10
CA ILE A 145 12.27 36.25 2.98
C ILE A 145 12.16 37.04 1.67
N THR A 146 13.14 36.88 0.76
CA THR A 146 13.06 37.46 -0.57
C THR A 146 12.19 36.56 -1.46
N PRO A 147 11.32 37.13 -2.34
CA PRO A 147 10.35 36.35 -3.10
C PRO A 147 10.96 35.37 -4.13
N LYS A 148 12.22 35.60 -4.53
CA LYS A 148 12.91 34.76 -5.52
C LYS A 148 14.24 34.30 -4.99
N SER A 149 14.51 33.00 -5.12
CA SER A 149 15.85 32.43 -4.99
C SER A 149 16.71 32.81 -6.19
N VAL A 150 18.01 33.00 -5.94
CA VAL A 150 19.02 33.14 -7.00
C VAL A 150 19.27 31.78 -7.67
N GLU A 151 19.02 30.70 -6.95
CA GLU A 151 19.08 29.36 -7.47
C GLU A 151 17.83 29.05 -8.31
N ASN A 152 18.02 28.96 -9.62
CA ASN A 152 16.94 28.74 -10.57
C ASN A 152 16.73 27.22 -10.71
N PHE A 153 15.88 26.64 -9.85
CA PHE A 153 15.47 25.25 -9.98
C PHE A 153 14.25 25.16 -10.89
N GLU A 154 14.35 24.35 -11.93
CA GLU A 154 13.21 24.03 -12.78
C GLU A 154 12.40 22.93 -12.11
N SER A 155 11.09 23.12 -12.02
CA SER A 155 10.15 22.04 -11.66
C SER A 155 10.28 20.89 -12.65
N GLY A 156 10.37 19.68 -12.16
CA GLY A 156 10.65 18.50 -12.96
C GLY A 156 9.46 17.55 -13.05
N SER A 157 9.31 16.90 -14.20
CA SER A 157 8.40 15.77 -14.36
C SER A 157 9.14 14.54 -14.89
N ARG A 158 8.75 13.36 -14.44
CA ARG A 158 9.33 12.10 -14.87
C ARG A 158 8.23 11.08 -15.14
N THR A 159 8.29 10.48 -16.31
CA THR A 159 7.39 9.39 -16.71
C THR A 159 8.21 8.13 -16.98
N PHE A 160 7.78 6.99 -16.42
CA PHE A 160 8.41 5.71 -16.67
C PHE A 160 7.40 4.56 -16.52
N PHE A 161 7.76 3.42 -17.12
CA PHE A 161 7.00 2.17 -17.00
C PHE A 161 7.62 1.29 -15.93
N ASP A 162 6.76 0.53 -15.25
CA ASP A 162 7.16 -0.41 -14.23
C ASP A 162 6.39 -1.72 -14.33
N PHE A 163 6.99 -2.80 -13.82
CA PHE A 163 6.45 -4.14 -13.83
C PHE A 163 6.58 -4.79 -12.47
N ALA A 164 5.54 -5.56 -12.11
CA ALA A 164 5.56 -6.38 -10.92
C ALA A 164 5.08 -7.80 -11.24
N VAL A 165 5.60 -8.76 -10.48
CA VAL A 165 5.22 -10.17 -10.57
C VAL A 165 4.88 -10.69 -9.17
N GLY A 166 3.99 -11.67 -9.10
CA GLY A 166 3.63 -12.26 -7.84
C GLY A 166 3.16 -13.70 -7.98
N ALA A 167 3.27 -14.42 -6.89
CA ALA A 167 2.73 -15.76 -6.74
C ALA A 167 2.05 -15.89 -5.38
N SER A 168 0.99 -16.67 -5.30
CA SER A 168 0.38 -17.04 -4.03
C SER A 168 -0.16 -18.46 -4.07
N TYR A 169 -0.08 -19.13 -2.94
CA TYR A 169 -0.67 -20.42 -2.68
C TYR A 169 -1.84 -20.27 -1.73
N VAL A 170 -2.98 -20.85 -2.08
CA VAL A 170 -4.22 -20.81 -1.32
C VAL A 170 -4.64 -22.21 -0.94
N PHE A 171 -4.84 -22.43 0.35
CA PHE A 171 -5.27 -23.69 0.92
C PHE A 171 -6.64 -23.54 1.61
N GLN A 172 -7.62 -24.33 1.16
CA GLN A 172 -8.98 -24.46 1.73
C GLN A 172 -9.71 -23.11 1.98
N ASN A 173 -9.37 -22.04 1.28
CA ASN A 173 -9.86 -20.69 1.55
C ASN A 173 -9.50 -20.14 2.95
N HIS A 174 -8.72 -20.88 3.74
CA HIS A 174 -8.34 -20.49 5.09
C HIS A 174 -6.96 -19.89 5.15
N LEU A 175 -6.02 -20.39 4.35
CA LEU A 175 -4.63 -19.95 4.38
C LEU A 175 -4.20 -19.49 2.99
N THR A 176 -3.65 -18.30 2.93
CA THR A 176 -2.98 -17.78 1.74
C THR A 176 -1.55 -17.38 2.10
N VAL A 177 -0.59 -17.93 1.36
CA VAL A 177 0.83 -17.53 1.46
C VAL A 177 1.25 -16.99 0.11
N GLY A 178 1.89 -15.82 0.08
CA GLY A 178 2.26 -15.20 -1.18
C GLY A 178 3.57 -14.44 -1.12
N PHE A 179 4.14 -14.25 -2.31
CA PHE A 179 5.35 -13.47 -2.53
C PHE A 179 5.20 -12.64 -3.80
N ALA A 180 5.68 -11.41 -3.76
CA ALA A 180 5.66 -10.50 -4.90
C ALA A 180 6.95 -9.69 -5.00
N VAL A 181 7.30 -9.31 -6.22
CA VAL A 181 8.41 -8.41 -6.53
C VAL A 181 7.86 -7.28 -7.39
N TYR A 182 7.99 -6.06 -6.90
CA TYR A 182 7.69 -4.82 -7.61
C TYR A 182 8.99 -4.21 -8.15
N HIS A 183 8.86 -3.33 -9.12
CA HIS A 183 9.99 -2.64 -9.76
C HIS A 183 11.01 -3.62 -10.32
N VAL A 184 10.52 -4.65 -11.02
CA VAL A 184 11.36 -5.73 -11.56
C VAL A 184 12.42 -5.18 -12.51
N ALA A 185 12.03 -4.20 -13.33
CA ALA A 185 12.91 -3.56 -14.31
C ALA A 185 13.84 -2.49 -13.70
N GLN A 186 13.62 -2.10 -12.44
CA GLN A 186 14.37 -1.04 -11.76
C GLN A 186 14.46 0.26 -12.60
N PRO A 187 13.32 0.88 -12.97
CA PRO A 187 13.35 2.06 -13.80
C PRO A 187 14.09 3.21 -13.13
N ASP A 188 14.65 4.10 -13.95
CA ASP A 188 15.20 5.38 -13.48
C ASP A 188 14.05 6.33 -13.16
N ASN A 189 13.87 6.69 -11.88
CA ASN A 189 12.87 7.62 -11.38
C ASN A 189 13.44 9.00 -11.04
N GLY A 190 14.73 9.22 -11.27
CA GLY A 190 15.40 10.49 -11.04
C GLY A 190 14.94 11.59 -11.99
N PHE A 191 14.85 12.83 -11.50
CA PHE A 191 14.57 14.01 -12.32
C PHE A 191 15.80 14.42 -13.14
N VAL A 192 16.99 14.06 -12.69
CA VAL A 192 18.25 14.14 -13.45
C VAL A 192 18.58 12.74 -13.94
N ARG A 193 18.75 12.56 -15.26
CA ARG A 193 18.99 11.25 -15.89
C ARG A 193 20.14 10.48 -15.25
N GLY A 194 19.90 9.21 -14.94
CA GLY A 194 20.91 8.27 -14.46
C GLY A 194 21.31 8.46 -13.00
N THR A 195 20.57 9.28 -12.23
CA THR A 195 20.94 9.59 -10.84
C THR A 195 20.22 8.76 -9.81
N GLN A 196 19.06 8.17 -10.13
CA GLN A 196 18.26 7.47 -9.14
C GLN A 196 17.51 6.28 -9.75
N VAL A 197 17.85 5.08 -9.29
CA VAL A 197 17.19 3.83 -9.69
C VAL A 197 16.12 3.48 -8.65
N LEU A 198 14.90 3.19 -9.10
CA LEU A 198 13.85 2.68 -8.25
C LEU A 198 14.16 1.22 -7.87
N HIS A 199 14.52 1.01 -6.62
CA HIS A 199 14.93 -0.31 -6.13
C HIS A 199 13.76 -1.30 -6.10
N ARG A 200 14.05 -2.58 -6.36
CA ARG A 200 13.07 -3.65 -6.24
C ARG A 200 12.49 -3.70 -4.83
N LYS A 201 11.17 -3.88 -4.77
CA LYS A 201 10.44 -4.09 -3.53
C LYS A 201 9.98 -5.55 -3.48
N TYR A 202 10.38 -6.24 -2.42
CA TYR A 202 10.02 -7.61 -2.12
C TYR A 202 8.94 -7.63 -1.06
N VAL A 203 7.88 -8.39 -1.30
CA VAL A 203 6.74 -8.50 -0.38
C VAL A 203 6.44 -9.97 -0.14
N GLY A 204 6.48 -10.40 1.11
CA GLY A 204 5.99 -11.71 1.56
C GLY A 204 4.78 -11.54 2.46
N HIS A 205 3.75 -12.36 2.27
CA HIS A 205 2.56 -12.29 3.12
C HIS A 205 1.97 -13.66 3.44
N VAL A 206 1.38 -13.74 4.63
CA VAL A 206 0.59 -14.88 5.08
C VAL A 206 -0.73 -14.34 5.61
N ASN A 207 -1.83 -14.88 5.11
CA ASN A 207 -3.17 -14.51 5.51
C ASN A 207 -3.93 -15.75 5.94
N PHE A 208 -4.56 -15.67 7.10
CA PHE A 208 -5.34 -16.75 7.69
C PHE A 208 -6.76 -16.27 7.99
N ILE A 209 -7.75 -17.05 7.62
CA ILE A 209 -9.17 -16.78 7.89
C ILE A 209 -9.81 -18.05 8.43
N GLN A 210 -10.56 -17.91 9.51
CA GLN A 210 -11.29 -19.00 10.11
C GLN A 210 -12.74 -18.61 10.36
N ASP A 211 -13.67 -19.37 9.80
CA ASP A 211 -15.08 -19.21 10.05
C ASP A 211 -15.42 -19.48 11.51
N LEU A 212 -16.14 -18.55 12.14
CA LEU A 212 -16.65 -18.71 13.49
C LEU A 212 -18.06 -19.26 13.40
N LYS A 213 -18.24 -20.55 13.71
CA LYS A 213 -19.57 -21.22 13.76
C LYS A 213 -20.34 -20.79 15.02
N LEU A 214 -20.76 -19.53 15.09
CA LEU A 214 -21.66 -19.06 16.13
C LEU A 214 -23.11 -19.33 15.71
N SER A 215 -23.82 -20.12 16.52
CA SER A 215 -25.11 -20.74 16.19
C SER A 215 -26.33 -19.81 16.15
N HIS A 216 -26.20 -18.51 16.14
CA HIS A 216 -27.32 -17.57 16.14
C HIS A 216 -27.07 -16.41 15.15
N GLY A 217 -27.54 -16.56 13.93
CA GLY A 217 -27.54 -15.48 12.95
C GLY A 217 -28.36 -15.85 11.71
N LEU A 218 -29.05 -14.89 11.14
CA LEU A 218 -29.78 -15.01 9.86
C LEU A 218 -28.80 -15.45 8.78
N ARG A 219 -28.89 -16.72 8.35
CA ARG A 219 -28.07 -17.31 7.29
C ARG A 219 -28.29 -16.55 5.97
N SER A 220 -27.41 -15.66 5.63
CA SER A 220 -27.23 -15.19 4.25
C SER A 220 -26.52 -16.28 3.45
N LYS A 221 -27.11 -16.71 2.35
CA LYS A 221 -26.55 -17.76 1.49
C LYS A 221 -25.29 -17.24 0.80
N GLY A 222 -24.10 -17.61 1.30
CA GLY A 222 -22.88 -17.47 0.53
C GLY A 222 -21.64 -16.94 1.25
N PHE A 223 -21.76 -16.37 2.43
CA PHE A 223 -20.65 -15.93 3.28
C PHE A 223 -20.91 -16.43 4.71
N SER A 224 -19.86 -16.90 5.37
CA SER A 224 -19.91 -17.07 6.82
C SER A 224 -20.03 -15.67 7.43
N ASP A 225 -21.13 -15.42 8.14
CA ASP A 225 -21.43 -14.09 8.65
C ASP A 225 -20.45 -13.65 9.75
N ASN A 226 -19.68 -14.59 10.31
CA ASN A 226 -18.71 -14.35 11.36
C ASN A 226 -17.42 -15.08 11.07
N TYR A 227 -16.30 -14.39 11.10
CA TYR A 227 -14.98 -14.97 10.90
C TYR A 227 -13.90 -14.24 11.72
N PHE A 228 -12.86 -14.96 12.05
CA PHE A 228 -11.59 -14.44 12.54
C PHE A 228 -10.59 -14.35 11.38
N PHE A 229 -9.79 -13.32 11.37
CA PHE A 229 -8.68 -13.21 10.41
C PHE A 229 -7.39 -12.80 11.11
N ALA A 230 -6.28 -13.30 10.58
CA ALA A 230 -4.94 -12.89 10.98
C ALA A 230 -4.06 -12.75 9.74
N ASN A 231 -3.12 -11.83 9.80
CA ASN A 231 -2.22 -11.55 8.69
C ASN A 231 -0.83 -11.18 9.18
N LEU A 232 0.14 -11.57 8.39
CA LEU A 232 1.54 -11.23 8.54
C LEU A 232 2.06 -10.77 7.19
N THR A 233 2.72 -9.63 7.16
CA THR A 233 3.36 -9.11 5.93
C THR A 233 4.76 -8.64 6.26
N TYR A 234 5.69 -8.98 5.40
CA TYR A 234 7.05 -8.45 5.40
C TYR A 234 7.32 -7.80 4.05
N GLN A 235 7.87 -6.60 4.06
CA GLN A 235 8.30 -5.93 2.85
C GLN A 235 9.69 -5.34 3.01
N GLN A 236 10.43 -5.34 1.90
CA GLN A 236 11.77 -4.77 1.83
C GLN A 236 11.96 -4.05 0.49
N GLN A 237 12.46 -2.81 0.55
CA GLN A 237 12.86 -2.02 -0.61
C GLN A 237 14.17 -1.32 -0.28
N ALA A 238 15.24 -1.67 -0.97
CA ALA A 238 16.60 -1.28 -0.61
C ALA A 238 16.89 -1.58 0.87
N ASP A 239 17.27 -0.58 1.66
CA ASP A 239 17.55 -0.70 3.09
C ASP A 239 16.31 -0.62 3.97
N PHE A 240 15.18 -0.17 3.41
CA PHE A 240 13.91 -0.13 4.13
C PHE A 240 13.33 -1.53 4.28
N LYS A 241 13.02 -1.90 5.51
CA LYS A 241 12.37 -3.17 5.86
C LYS A 241 11.24 -2.89 6.82
N GLN A 242 10.10 -3.50 6.59
CA GLN A 242 8.93 -3.33 7.42
C GLN A 242 8.26 -4.68 7.66
N ALA A 243 7.89 -4.95 8.90
CA ALA A 243 7.06 -6.07 9.28
C ALA A 243 5.72 -5.56 9.80
N TYR A 244 4.67 -6.27 9.44
CA TYR A 244 3.29 -6.00 9.84
C TYR A 244 2.65 -7.29 10.32
N ILE A 245 2.00 -7.25 11.47
CA ILE A 245 1.14 -8.32 11.99
C ILE A 245 -0.21 -7.73 12.37
N GLY A 246 -1.28 -8.37 11.96
CA GLY A 246 -2.63 -7.92 12.27
C GLY A 246 -3.56 -9.08 12.56
N ALA A 247 -4.61 -8.80 13.31
CA ALA A 247 -5.69 -9.73 13.57
C ALA A 247 -7.01 -8.98 13.76
N GLY A 248 -8.10 -9.68 13.51
CA GLY A 248 -9.42 -9.09 13.72
C GLY A 248 -10.54 -10.10 13.61
N VAL A 249 -11.73 -9.61 13.85
CA VAL A 249 -12.96 -10.38 13.80
C VAL A 249 -14.02 -9.64 13.00
N CYS A 250 -14.78 -10.40 12.25
CA CYS A 250 -16.02 -9.94 11.65
C CYS A 250 -17.20 -10.56 12.39
N PHE A 251 -18.02 -9.72 12.96
CA PHE A 251 -19.36 -10.06 13.46
C PHE A 251 -20.34 -9.23 12.65
N GLN A 252 -20.79 -9.76 11.54
CA GLN A 252 -21.60 -9.03 10.58
C GLN A 252 -22.78 -8.30 11.28
N PRO A 253 -22.92 -6.96 11.09
CA PRO A 253 -22.28 -6.15 10.05
C PRO A 253 -20.98 -5.45 10.47
N ILE A 254 -20.40 -5.72 11.63
CA ILE A 254 -19.26 -5.00 12.22
C ILE A 254 -17.97 -5.80 12.03
N ILE A 255 -16.90 -5.10 11.66
CA ILE A 255 -15.55 -5.65 11.53
C ILE A 255 -14.63 -4.86 12.46
N LEU A 256 -13.88 -5.56 13.29
CA LEU A 256 -12.91 -4.98 14.20
C LEU A 256 -11.54 -5.61 13.99
N GLY A 257 -10.51 -4.81 14.06
CA GLY A 257 -9.14 -5.29 13.92
C GLY A 257 -8.13 -4.44 14.66
N VAL A 258 -7.01 -5.06 14.97
CA VAL A 258 -5.82 -4.42 15.52
C VAL A 258 -4.61 -4.92 14.78
N SER A 259 -3.64 -4.04 14.56
CA SER A 259 -2.38 -4.42 13.95
C SER A 259 -1.20 -3.67 14.52
N PHE A 260 -0.05 -4.28 14.39
CA PHE A 260 1.23 -3.72 14.78
C PHE A 260 2.16 -3.72 13.56
N LYS A 261 2.80 -2.60 13.32
CA LYS A 261 3.75 -2.40 12.24
C LYS A 261 5.05 -1.84 12.82
N THR A 262 6.16 -2.37 12.37
CA THR A 262 7.50 -1.94 12.76
C THR A 262 8.42 -1.86 11.54
N ASP A 263 9.32 -0.92 11.52
CA ASP A 263 10.35 -0.77 10.50
C ASP A 263 11.78 -0.75 11.11
N VAL A 264 12.79 -0.81 10.25
CA VAL A 264 14.21 -0.76 10.68
C VAL A 264 14.62 0.58 11.28
N GLN A 265 13.83 1.64 11.08
CA GLN A 265 14.07 2.96 11.68
C GLN A 265 13.48 3.06 13.09
N GLU A 266 13.03 1.94 13.65
CA GLU A 266 12.38 1.83 14.97
C GLU A 266 11.09 2.66 15.05
N VAL A 267 10.41 2.87 13.92
CA VAL A 267 9.08 3.46 13.91
C VAL A 267 8.06 2.35 14.15
N HIS A 268 7.49 2.36 15.34
CA HIS A 268 6.46 1.42 15.74
C HIS A 268 5.09 2.06 15.60
N THR A 269 4.14 1.35 15.02
CA THR A 269 2.77 1.83 14.81
C THR A 269 1.79 0.78 15.29
N VAL A 270 0.85 1.19 16.13
CA VAL A 270 -0.34 0.41 16.48
C VAL A 270 -1.52 0.97 15.72
N SER A 271 -2.24 0.11 15.02
CA SER A 271 -3.41 0.51 14.23
C SER A 271 -4.67 -0.15 14.76
N PHE A 272 -5.74 0.63 14.84
CA PHE A 272 -7.08 0.17 15.19
C PHE A 272 -7.97 0.31 13.97
N MET A 273 -8.66 -0.77 13.62
CA MET A 273 -9.57 -0.83 12.48
C MET A 273 -11.00 -1.04 12.93
N LEU A 274 -11.89 -0.20 12.44
CA LEU A 274 -13.34 -0.35 12.53
C LEU A 274 -13.90 -0.43 11.12
N GLY A 275 -14.69 -1.46 10.83
CA GLY A 275 -15.35 -1.63 9.55
C GLY A 275 -16.83 -1.94 9.68
N GLY A 276 -17.55 -1.68 8.61
CA GLY A 276 -18.98 -2.01 8.49
C GLY A 276 -19.30 -2.62 7.13
N TYR A 277 -20.20 -3.60 7.12
CA TYR A 277 -20.68 -4.27 5.91
C TYR A 277 -22.18 -4.10 5.75
N TYR A 278 -22.63 -3.68 4.57
CA TYR A 278 -24.05 -3.59 4.23
C TYR A 278 -24.30 -3.81 2.73
N LYS A 279 -25.00 -4.88 2.36
CA LYS A 279 -25.45 -5.18 0.98
C LYS A 279 -24.35 -5.04 -0.10
N GLY A 280 -23.16 -5.57 0.16
CA GLY A 280 -22.03 -5.48 -0.75
C GLY A 280 -21.14 -4.24 -0.58
N PHE A 281 -21.58 -3.26 0.20
CA PHE A 281 -20.77 -2.11 0.59
C PHE A 281 -20.00 -2.42 1.86
N GLN A 282 -18.72 -2.06 1.86
CA GLN A 282 -17.85 -2.14 3.03
C GLN A 282 -17.21 -0.78 3.24
N LEU A 283 -17.22 -0.29 4.45
CA LEU A 283 -16.54 0.92 4.86
C LEU A 283 -15.59 0.58 5.99
N TYR A 284 -14.35 1.00 5.88
CA TYR A 284 -13.34 0.83 6.92
C TYR A 284 -12.76 2.18 7.31
N TYR A 285 -12.55 2.35 8.59
CA TYR A 285 -11.76 3.43 9.17
C TYR A 285 -10.62 2.83 9.97
N ILE A 286 -9.40 3.30 9.71
CA ILE A 286 -8.19 2.84 10.39
C ILE A 286 -7.50 4.05 11.01
N PHE A 287 -7.18 3.92 12.27
CA PHE A 287 -6.46 4.93 13.04
C PHE A 287 -5.11 4.35 13.46
N ASP A 288 -4.02 5.01 13.03
CA ASP A 288 -2.64 4.64 13.33
C ASP A 288 -2.08 5.54 14.42
N LEU A 289 -1.56 4.95 15.49
CA LEU A 289 -0.79 5.61 16.54
C LEU A 289 0.68 5.25 16.40
N PHE A 290 1.52 6.27 16.25
CA PHE A 290 2.98 6.10 16.24
C PHE A 290 3.49 6.14 17.69
N THR A 291 4.15 5.04 18.12
CA THR A 291 4.63 4.86 19.50
C THR A 291 6.14 5.03 19.63
N SER A 292 6.83 5.34 18.54
CA SER A 292 8.29 5.55 18.53
C SER A 292 8.65 6.89 19.14
N HIS A 293 9.76 6.92 19.88
CA HIS A 293 10.33 8.16 20.45
C HIS A 293 10.63 9.24 19.41
N LYS A 294 10.94 8.85 18.17
CA LYS A 294 11.25 9.79 17.06
C LYS A 294 10.03 10.52 16.51
N LYS A 295 8.84 9.96 16.67
CA LYS A 295 7.57 10.48 16.12
C LYS A 295 6.44 10.40 17.16
N ASN A 296 6.77 10.55 18.43
CA ASN A 296 5.80 10.45 19.51
C ASN A 296 4.66 11.47 19.34
N GLY A 297 3.42 11.03 19.48
CA GLY A 297 2.23 11.86 19.30
C GLY A 297 1.79 12.06 17.84
N SER A 298 2.49 11.49 16.85
CA SER A 298 2.03 11.48 15.47
C SER A 298 0.95 10.42 15.27
N TRP A 299 0.02 10.69 14.36
CA TRP A 299 -1.06 9.78 14.00
C TRP A 299 -1.32 9.80 12.51
N SER A 300 -2.06 8.82 12.00
CA SER A 300 -2.54 8.76 10.62
C SER A 300 -3.94 8.21 10.57
N ASN A 301 -4.68 8.55 9.54
CA ASN A 301 -6.01 8.02 9.28
C ASN A 301 -6.05 7.40 7.89
N GLU A 302 -6.82 6.33 7.77
CA GLU A 302 -7.16 5.72 6.50
C GLU A 302 -8.66 5.45 6.45
N ILE A 303 -9.29 5.82 5.33
CA ILE A 303 -10.69 5.50 5.04
C ILE A 303 -10.69 4.67 3.75
N SER A 304 -11.36 3.54 3.79
CA SER A 304 -11.48 2.64 2.65
C SER A 304 -12.94 2.30 2.40
N PHE A 305 -13.36 2.49 1.17
CA PHE A 305 -14.68 2.12 0.69
C PHE A 305 -14.53 1.00 -0.35
N ILE A 306 -15.26 -0.09 -0.18
CA ILE A 306 -15.26 -1.21 -1.11
C ILE A 306 -16.70 -1.53 -1.48
N TYR A 307 -16.93 -1.74 -2.75
CA TYR A 307 -18.19 -2.24 -3.27
C TYR A 307 -17.96 -3.56 -4.01
N THR A 308 -18.68 -4.60 -3.58
CA THR A 308 -18.61 -5.93 -4.18
C THR A 308 -19.94 -6.29 -4.82
N LEU A 309 -19.89 -6.66 -6.10
CA LEU A 309 -21.02 -7.17 -6.85
C LEU A 309 -20.93 -8.71 -6.90
N PRO A 310 -21.87 -9.44 -6.29
CA PRO A 310 -21.82 -10.89 -6.29
C PRO A 310 -21.97 -11.44 -7.71
N HIS A 311 -21.07 -12.33 -8.10
CA HIS A 311 -21.17 -13.02 -9.38
C HIS A 311 -22.25 -14.14 -9.29
N LYS A 312 -23.11 -14.24 -10.32
CA LYS A 312 -24.30 -15.12 -10.30
C LYS A 312 -24.00 -16.63 -10.42
N LYS A 313 -22.75 -17.07 -10.53
CA LYS A 313 -22.40 -18.49 -10.70
C LYS A 313 -21.72 -19.06 -9.46
N LYS A 314 -22.17 -20.23 -9.01
CA LYS A 314 -21.49 -21.10 -8.04
C LYS A 314 -20.20 -21.59 -8.65
N ASP A 315 -19.08 -21.15 -8.15
CA ASP A 315 -17.81 -21.40 -8.78
C ASP A 315 -16.77 -22.01 -7.82
N LEU A 316 -15.87 -22.77 -8.42
CA LEU A 316 -14.94 -23.73 -7.82
C LEU A 316 -13.61 -23.10 -7.32
N CYS A 317 -13.46 -21.78 -7.37
CA CYS A 317 -12.23 -21.12 -6.91
C CYS A 317 -12.30 -20.70 -5.45
N PRO A 318 -11.20 -20.79 -4.73
CA PRO A 318 -11.14 -20.31 -3.37
C PRO A 318 -11.41 -18.81 -3.35
N VAL A 319 -12.30 -18.40 -2.50
CA VAL A 319 -12.55 -17.00 -2.22
C VAL A 319 -11.57 -16.60 -1.12
N VAL A 320 -10.67 -15.72 -1.44
CA VAL A 320 -9.85 -15.06 -0.43
C VAL A 320 -10.66 -13.86 0.04
N TYR A 321 -11.21 -13.94 1.23
CA TYR A 321 -12.03 -12.89 1.83
C TYR A 321 -11.12 -11.84 2.50
N TRP A 322 -11.49 -10.60 2.29
CA TRP A 322 -11.01 -9.47 3.09
C TRP A 322 -12.16 -8.52 3.33
#